data_10e5dd67e03ad8221747ab052c870aa6
#
_entry.id   10e5dd67e03ad8221747ab052c870aa6
#
_cell.length_a   1.000
_cell.length_b   1.000
_cell.length_c   1.000
_cell.angle_alpha   90.00
_cell.angle_beta   90.00
_cell.angle_gamma   90.00
#
_symmetry.space_group_name_H-M   'P 1'
#
loop_
_entity.id
_entity.type
_entity.pdbx_description
1 polymer ?
#
loop_
_entity_poly.entity_id
_entity_poly.type
_entity_poly.pdbx_seq_one_letter_code
_entity_poly.pdbx_strand_id
1 'polypeptide(L)'
;MEKINQKLTGSKKNTVSRLIIGFWLILAFLPLRDALGQMSIISDEETEQYLAKVIRPIFQTAGIPFNRNKIYIVNDNSLNAFVGDGNNLFIHTGTLLKADNTDQISGVLAHETGHILGGHILRQKIKNQSMQEASLASLVLAGAAAAVSGRGDVAVAVMLGSQSSLLSNYMAYRVEEERSADDAAVKLLYKRQTSPQGLLQFMKKIQKQNALNGIEESDYFRTHPVTSERVRFLEQAVKQSPYHQDHSLDNEFQRIKAKLYVFLQEPAQTFKRYPPSDTSIAARYAQAIAYFKQLNFGKALRMIDALSAEEPDNPYFYELKAQIYMEQGNLKAAKEAYGKVLKLRPDAALLQVDWAQAALAVSPSPAELKNIIAVLNRSLQQRPSAMGWLLLSQAYDQNGQTAYAEYAAAEYSLRIGAADIAKRQAENAQRKNPPSALRLKLDDLLRRIKNTYPDLNEIKQPRKRG
;
A
#
# COMPACT_ATOMS: atom_id res chain seq x y z
N MET A 1 -43.10 -55.66 1.65
CA MET A 1 -44.41 -55.07 1.73
C MET A 1 -44.29 -53.73 1.08
N GLU A 2 -44.64 -53.72 -0.14
CA GLU A 2 -45.91 -53.27 -0.78
C GLU A 2 -46.00 -51.72 -0.75
N LYS A 3 -45.79 -51.19 -1.95
CA LYS A 3 -46.77 -50.64 -2.93
C LYS A 3 -47.26 -49.27 -2.45
N ILE A 4 -47.25 -48.27 -3.24
CA ILE A 4 -48.07 -47.90 -4.43
C ILE A 4 -47.40 -46.65 -5.03
N ASN A 5 -46.87 -46.60 -6.17
CA ASN A 5 -47.32 -46.43 -7.54
C ASN A 5 -48.19 -45.17 -7.86
N GLN A 6 -47.61 -44.40 -8.76
CA GLN A 6 -48.18 -43.80 -9.98
C GLN A 6 -48.60 -42.34 -10.01
N LYS A 7 -47.95 -41.68 -10.96
CA LYS A 7 -48.47 -40.72 -11.95
C LYS A 7 -48.74 -39.28 -11.49
N LEU A 8 -47.94 -38.41 -12.00
CA LEU A 8 -48.44 -37.43 -12.97
C LEU A 8 -47.25 -36.75 -13.70
N THR A 9 -47.17 -37.08 -14.96
CA THR A 9 -46.43 -36.39 -16.00
C THR A 9 -47.05 -35.01 -16.23
N GLY A 10 -46.22 -33.96 -16.29
CA GLY A 10 -46.70 -32.62 -16.63
C GLY A 10 -45.54 -31.64 -16.72
N SER A 11 -44.94 -31.61 -17.88
CA SER A 11 -44.31 -30.43 -18.53
C SER A 11 -44.14 -29.16 -17.68
N LYS A 12 -42.96 -28.97 -17.10
CA LYS A 12 -42.39 -27.66 -16.73
C LYS A 12 -40.89 -27.59 -17.00
N LYS A 13 -40.52 -27.85 -18.25
CA LYS A 13 -39.18 -27.52 -18.75
C LYS A 13 -39.36 -26.36 -19.71
N ASN A 14 -39.20 -25.13 -19.28
CA ASN A 14 -38.84 -23.95 -20.11
C ASN A 14 -38.90 -22.61 -19.38
N THR A 15 -39.20 -22.57 -18.06
CA THR A 15 -39.30 -21.28 -17.34
C THR A 15 -38.01 -20.97 -16.50
N VAL A 16 -37.23 -21.97 -16.18
CA VAL A 16 -36.00 -21.78 -15.37
C VAL A 16 -34.83 -21.30 -16.23
N SER A 17 -34.82 -21.64 -17.54
CA SER A 17 -33.73 -21.23 -18.45
C SER A 17 -33.76 -19.74 -18.82
N ARG A 18 -34.93 -19.07 -18.71
CA ARG A 18 -35.07 -17.63 -19.03
C ARG A 18 -34.78 -16.71 -17.85
N LEU A 19 -34.78 -17.21 -16.62
CA LEU A 19 -34.46 -16.45 -15.42
C LEU A 19 -32.94 -16.43 -15.14
N ILE A 20 -32.17 -17.41 -15.62
CA ILE A 20 -30.71 -17.50 -15.41
C ILE A 20 -29.94 -16.53 -16.33
N ILE A 21 -30.46 -16.27 -17.54
CA ILE A 21 -29.85 -15.33 -18.49
C ILE A 21 -30.05 -13.86 -18.06
N GLY A 22 -31.16 -13.56 -17.36
CA GLY A 22 -31.40 -12.22 -16.80
C GLY A 22 -30.57 -11.87 -15.59
N PHE A 23 -30.08 -12.86 -14.81
CA PHE A 23 -29.32 -12.65 -13.60
C PHE A 23 -27.83 -12.36 -13.87
N TRP A 24 -27.26 -12.82 -14.97
CA TRP A 24 -25.87 -12.56 -15.36
C TRP A 24 -25.66 -11.20 -16.03
N LEU A 25 -26.72 -10.59 -16.58
CA LEU A 25 -26.65 -9.25 -17.17
C LEU A 25 -26.72 -8.11 -16.13
N ILE A 26 -27.26 -8.38 -14.94
CA ILE A 26 -27.36 -7.38 -13.85
C ILE A 26 -26.06 -7.32 -13.03
N LEU A 27 -25.22 -8.36 -13.03
CA LEU A 27 -23.92 -8.38 -12.32
C LEU A 27 -22.81 -7.61 -13.05
N ALA A 28 -23.02 -7.18 -14.30
CA ALA A 28 -22.05 -6.38 -15.06
C ALA A 28 -22.15 -4.87 -14.79
N PHE A 29 -23.10 -4.41 -13.98
CA PHE A 29 -23.33 -2.99 -13.64
C PHE A 29 -23.17 -2.63 -12.17
N LEU A 30 -22.50 -3.46 -11.37
CA LEU A 30 -22.06 -3.00 -10.05
C LEU A 30 -20.91 -2.02 -10.24
N PRO A 31 -21.02 -0.78 -9.70
CA PRO A 31 -19.97 0.20 -9.87
C PRO A 31 -18.68 -0.33 -9.22
N LEU A 32 -17.57 -0.24 -9.96
CA LEU A 32 -16.19 -0.54 -9.51
C LEU A 32 -15.73 0.36 -8.33
N ARG A 33 -16.61 0.64 -7.39
CA ARG A 33 -16.30 1.49 -6.23
C ARG A 33 -15.57 0.75 -5.12
N ASP A 34 -15.55 -0.58 -5.12
CA ASP A 34 -15.03 -1.38 -4.00
C ASP A 34 -13.72 -2.14 -4.30
N ALA A 35 -13.13 -2.01 -5.49
CA ALA A 35 -11.86 -2.67 -5.81
C ALA A 35 -10.65 -2.05 -5.11
N LEU A 36 -10.74 -0.82 -4.59
CA LEU A 36 -9.69 -0.19 -3.78
C LEU A 36 -9.87 -0.45 -2.27
N GLY A 37 -10.94 -1.10 -1.86
CA GLY A 37 -11.31 -1.28 -0.44
C GLY A 37 -10.54 -2.36 0.32
N GLN A 38 -9.64 -3.14 -0.29
CA GLN A 38 -8.95 -4.26 0.36
C GLN A 38 -7.46 -4.38 0.06
N MET A 39 -6.77 -3.31 -0.33
CA MET A 39 -5.31 -3.38 -0.36
C MET A 39 -4.76 -3.50 1.06
N SER A 40 -4.15 -4.63 1.39
CA SER A 40 -3.40 -4.78 2.64
C SER A 40 -2.11 -3.99 2.55
N ILE A 41 -2.00 -2.90 3.32
CA ILE A 41 -0.82 -2.03 3.34
C ILE A 41 0.06 -2.41 4.53
N ILE A 42 1.35 -2.61 4.27
CA ILE A 42 2.37 -2.79 5.29
C ILE A 42 2.96 -1.43 5.66
N SER A 43 3.04 -1.17 6.97
CA SER A 43 3.77 -0.03 7.52
C SER A 43 5.03 -0.55 8.20
N ASP A 44 6.19 -0.24 7.63
CA ASP A 44 7.50 -0.63 8.16
C ASP A 44 8.52 0.50 7.95
N GLU A 45 9.03 1.04 9.05
CA GLU A 45 9.92 2.22 9.02
C GLU A 45 11.19 1.97 8.20
N GLU A 46 11.79 0.77 8.32
CA GLU A 46 13.02 0.42 7.62
C GLU A 46 12.80 0.36 6.11
N THR A 47 11.77 -0.36 5.66
CA THR A 47 11.45 -0.49 4.24
C THR A 47 11.03 0.84 3.62
N GLU A 48 10.20 1.62 4.33
CA GLU A 48 9.76 2.94 3.86
C GLU A 48 10.92 3.93 3.76
N GLN A 49 11.85 3.87 4.71
CA GLN A 49 13.05 4.71 4.69
C GLN A 49 13.99 4.34 3.54
N TYR A 50 14.18 3.04 3.29
CA TYR A 50 14.93 2.56 2.14
C TYR A 50 14.28 3.07 0.83
N LEU A 51 12.99 2.87 0.66
CA LEU A 51 12.26 3.35 -0.52
C LEU A 51 12.37 4.88 -0.68
N ALA A 52 12.30 5.62 0.43
CA ALA A 52 12.49 7.07 0.42
C ALA A 52 13.90 7.48 -0.01
N LYS A 53 14.95 6.72 0.35
CA LYS A 53 16.33 6.96 -0.13
C LYS A 53 16.45 6.74 -1.64
N VAL A 54 15.74 5.76 -2.19
CA VAL A 54 15.77 5.45 -3.62
C VAL A 54 14.96 6.46 -4.43
N ILE A 55 13.71 6.75 -4.02
CA ILE A 55 12.78 7.56 -4.85
C ILE A 55 13.01 9.07 -4.72
N ARG A 56 13.41 9.57 -3.54
CA ARG A 56 13.60 11.02 -3.31
C ARG A 56 14.53 11.66 -4.35
N PRO A 57 15.72 11.11 -4.62
CA PRO A 57 16.61 11.69 -5.62
C PRO A 57 16.02 11.63 -7.06
N ILE A 58 15.21 10.62 -7.39
CA ILE A 58 14.53 10.51 -8.68
C ILE A 58 13.49 11.63 -8.81
N PHE A 59 12.64 11.84 -7.78
CA PHE A 59 11.64 12.90 -7.74
C PHE A 59 12.27 14.30 -7.81
N GLN A 60 13.37 14.52 -7.08
CA GLN A 60 14.12 15.77 -7.14
C GLN A 60 14.63 16.06 -8.54
N THR A 61 15.19 15.05 -9.23
CA THR A 61 15.65 15.17 -10.62
C THR A 61 14.49 15.45 -11.59
N ALA A 62 13.30 14.92 -11.29
CA ALA A 62 12.07 15.11 -12.04
C ALA A 62 11.36 16.44 -11.72
N GLY A 63 11.80 17.20 -10.73
CA GLY A 63 11.09 18.42 -10.26
C GLY A 63 9.78 18.12 -9.53
N ILE A 64 9.60 16.90 -9.00
CA ILE A 64 8.40 16.47 -8.29
C ILE A 64 8.60 16.63 -6.79
N PRO A 65 7.68 17.30 -6.06
CA PRO A 65 7.74 17.37 -4.60
C PRO A 65 7.70 15.99 -3.97
N PHE A 66 8.69 15.67 -3.15
CA PHE A 66 8.77 14.40 -2.44
C PHE A 66 7.98 14.45 -1.14
N ASN A 67 7.10 13.44 -0.95
CA ASN A 67 6.41 13.21 0.32
C ASN A 67 6.43 11.70 0.63
N ARG A 68 7.16 11.33 1.69
CA ARG A 68 7.29 9.93 2.12
C ARG A 68 5.94 9.27 2.43
N ASN A 69 4.96 10.01 2.94
CA ASN A 69 3.63 9.50 3.26
C ASN A 69 2.80 9.08 2.02
N LYS A 70 3.33 9.31 0.83
CA LYS A 70 2.74 8.87 -0.45
C LYS A 70 3.38 7.59 -1.00
N ILE A 71 4.21 6.91 -0.21
CA ILE A 71 4.79 5.59 -0.55
C ILE A 71 4.02 4.53 0.23
N TYR A 72 3.46 3.56 -0.47
CA TYR A 72 2.66 2.48 0.08
C TYR A 72 3.24 1.13 -0.30
N ILE A 73 3.53 0.30 0.69
CA ILE A 73 3.97 -1.08 0.50
C ILE A 73 2.73 -1.96 0.52
N VAL A 74 2.37 -2.53 -0.61
CA VAL A 74 1.20 -3.40 -0.74
C VAL A 74 1.62 -4.83 -0.43
N ASN A 75 0.92 -5.48 0.52
CA ASN A 75 1.14 -6.89 0.82
C ASN A 75 0.55 -7.78 -0.28
N ASP A 76 1.30 -7.93 -1.35
CA ASP A 76 0.94 -8.72 -2.52
C ASP A 76 2.20 -9.34 -3.12
N ASN A 77 2.17 -10.66 -3.37
CA ASN A 77 3.32 -11.41 -3.90
C ASN A 77 3.52 -11.25 -5.42
N SER A 78 2.62 -10.56 -6.12
CA SER A 78 2.79 -10.25 -7.53
C SER A 78 3.93 -9.26 -7.76
N LEU A 79 4.55 -9.32 -8.94
CA LEU A 79 5.46 -8.28 -9.41
C LEU A 79 4.59 -7.10 -9.85
N ASN A 80 4.53 -6.04 -9.05
CA ASN A 80 3.85 -4.81 -9.44
C ASN A 80 4.40 -3.59 -8.69
N ALA A 81 4.39 -2.44 -9.36
CA ALA A 81 4.51 -1.11 -8.81
C ALA A 81 3.71 -0.17 -9.71
N PHE A 82 3.06 0.82 -9.15
CA PHE A 82 2.27 1.78 -9.93
C PHE A 82 2.09 3.09 -9.18
N VAL A 83 1.80 4.13 -9.94
CA VAL A 83 1.42 5.43 -9.39
C VAL A 83 -0.09 5.61 -9.46
N GLY A 84 -0.69 6.06 -8.35
CA GLY A 84 -2.10 6.41 -8.26
C GLY A 84 -2.34 7.92 -8.20
N ASP A 85 -3.60 8.30 -8.06
CA ASP A 85 -4.03 9.71 -7.95
C ASP A 85 -3.23 10.46 -6.88
N GLY A 86 -2.86 11.71 -7.18
CA GLY A 86 -2.12 12.58 -6.26
C GLY A 86 -0.64 12.19 -6.09
N ASN A 87 -0.06 11.45 -7.04
CA ASN A 87 1.31 10.94 -7.01
C ASN A 87 1.58 9.97 -5.85
N ASN A 88 0.57 9.18 -5.48
CA ASN A 88 0.75 8.07 -4.54
C ASN A 88 1.46 6.92 -5.25
N LEU A 89 2.59 6.48 -4.71
CA LEU A 89 3.37 5.37 -5.22
C LEU A 89 3.03 4.10 -4.44
N PHE A 90 2.63 3.06 -5.15
CA PHE A 90 2.35 1.74 -4.61
C PHE A 90 3.42 0.76 -5.10
N ILE A 91 3.99 0.00 -4.19
CA ILE A 91 4.96 -1.06 -4.53
C ILE A 91 4.56 -2.36 -3.84
N HIS A 92 4.42 -3.42 -4.60
CA HIS A 92 4.07 -4.73 -4.07
C HIS A 92 5.27 -5.39 -3.39
N THR A 93 5.02 -6.13 -2.31
CA THR A 93 6.07 -6.93 -1.63
C THR A 93 6.72 -7.93 -2.59
N GLY A 94 5.96 -8.46 -3.56
CA GLY A 94 6.52 -9.31 -4.60
C GLY A 94 7.60 -8.64 -5.44
N THR A 95 7.49 -7.35 -5.75
CA THR A 95 8.53 -6.58 -6.44
C THR A 95 9.79 -6.48 -5.61
N LEU A 96 9.66 -6.12 -4.32
CA LEU A 96 10.80 -6.02 -3.41
C LEU A 96 11.48 -7.38 -3.19
N LEU A 97 10.71 -8.44 -3.03
CA LEU A 97 11.24 -9.79 -2.77
C LEU A 97 11.89 -10.45 -4.00
N LYS A 98 11.43 -10.12 -5.21
CA LYS A 98 11.93 -10.71 -6.45
C LYS A 98 13.00 -9.88 -7.15
N ALA A 99 13.13 -8.59 -6.87
CA ALA A 99 14.26 -7.78 -7.34
C ALA A 99 15.58 -8.30 -6.76
N ASP A 100 16.68 -8.20 -7.51
CA ASP A 100 18.00 -8.72 -7.09
C ASP A 100 18.81 -7.68 -6.35
N ASN A 101 18.72 -6.40 -6.76
CA ASN A 101 19.49 -5.28 -6.24
C ASN A 101 18.69 -3.98 -6.25
N THR A 102 19.25 -2.93 -5.68
CA THR A 102 18.67 -1.59 -5.60
C THR A 102 18.45 -0.98 -6.98
N ASP A 103 19.31 -1.25 -7.96
CA ASP A 103 19.16 -0.66 -9.30
C ASP A 103 17.89 -1.14 -10.01
N GLN A 104 17.46 -2.38 -9.78
CA GLN A 104 16.18 -2.86 -10.31
C GLN A 104 15.01 -2.08 -9.70
N ILE A 105 15.05 -1.81 -8.40
CA ILE A 105 14.03 -0.99 -7.73
C ILE A 105 14.10 0.45 -8.22
N SER A 106 15.30 1.04 -8.32
CA SER A 106 15.52 2.38 -8.85
C SER A 106 14.99 2.52 -10.28
N GLY A 107 15.25 1.52 -11.14
CA GLY A 107 14.74 1.47 -12.50
C GLY A 107 13.22 1.48 -12.58
N VAL A 108 12.57 0.61 -11.80
CA VAL A 108 11.09 0.57 -11.71
C VAL A 108 10.54 1.90 -11.21
N LEU A 109 11.11 2.47 -10.15
CA LEU A 109 10.66 3.75 -9.59
C LEU A 109 10.90 4.94 -10.54
N ALA A 110 11.96 4.89 -11.34
CA ALA A 110 12.18 5.87 -12.41
C ALA A 110 11.13 5.75 -13.53
N HIS A 111 10.73 4.53 -13.89
CA HIS A 111 9.65 4.27 -14.85
C HIS A 111 8.30 4.79 -14.33
N GLU A 112 7.95 4.49 -13.06
CA GLU A 112 6.74 5.03 -12.44
C GLU A 112 6.75 6.57 -12.37
N THR A 113 7.92 7.16 -12.13
CA THR A 113 8.10 8.61 -12.19
C THR A 113 7.87 9.14 -13.61
N GLY A 114 8.23 8.36 -14.63
CA GLY A 114 7.92 8.65 -16.04
C GLY A 114 6.42 8.75 -16.29
N HIS A 115 5.61 7.88 -15.70
CA HIS A 115 4.14 7.97 -15.77
C HIS A 115 3.60 9.25 -15.12
N ILE A 116 4.19 9.71 -14.01
CA ILE A 116 3.81 11.01 -13.41
C ILE A 116 4.14 12.15 -14.36
N LEU A 117 5.37 12.21 -14.88
CA LEU A 117 5.83 13.27 -15.81
C LEU A 117 5.00 13.31 -17.09
N GLY A 118 4.65 12.13 -17.60
CA GLY A 118 3.78 12.00 -18.77
C GLY A 118 2.32 12.38 -18.51
N GLY A 119 1.88 12.52 -17.26
CA GLY A 119 0.47 12.75 -16.92
C GLY A 119 -0.43 11.56 -17.31
N HIS A 120 0.13 10.35 -17.38
CA HIS A 120 -0.54 9.14 -17.89
C HIS A 120 -1.74 8.77 -17.04
N ILE A 121 -1.69 8.94 -15.73
CA ILE A 121 -2.79 8.64 -14.78
C ILE A 121 -4.03 9.46 -15.09
N LEU A 122 -3.87 10.77 -15.29
CA LEU A 122 -4.98 11.66 -15.61
C LEU A 122 -5.56 11.33 -16.98
N ARG A 123 -4.69 11.14 -17.98
CA ARG A 123 -5.11 10.77 -19.35
C ARG A 123 -5.83 9.43 -19.38
N GLN A 124 -5.35 8.44 -18.62
CA GLN A 124 -5.97 7.12 -18.50
C GLN A 124 -7.37 7.21 -17.90
N LYS A 125 -7.56 8.07 -16.89
CA LYS A 125 -8.87 8.31 -16.25
C LYS A 125 -9.86 8.90 -17.26
N ILE A 126 -9.44 9.93 -18.03
CA ILE A 126 -10.25 10.55 -19.09
C ILE A 126 -10.56 9.53 -20.18
N LYS A 127 -9.58 8.72 -20.58
CA LYS A 127 -9.74 7.72 -21.63
C LYS A 127 -10.66 6.56 -21.20
N ASN A 128 -10.56 6.11 -19.96
CA ASN A 128 -11.49 5.11 -19.42
C ASN A 128 -12.93 5.62 -19.40
N GLN A 129 -13.14 6.90 -19.06
CA GLN A 129 -14.47 7.51 -19.13
C GLN A 129 -14.98 7.56 -20.56
N SER A 130 -14.17 8.04 -21.51
CA SER A 130 -14.57 8.08 -22.93
C SER A 130 -14.79 6.69 -23.54
N MET A 131 -14.08 5.66 -23.08
CA MET A 131 -14.32 4.26 -23.49
C MET A 131 -15.67 3.74 -22.97
N GLN A 132 -16.05 4.09 -21.73
CA GLN A 132 -17.36 3.74 -21.21
C GLN A 132 -18.48 4.40 -22.02
N GLU A 133 -18.34 5.68 -22.34
CA GLU A 133 -19.28 6.41 -23.19
C GLU A 133 -19.37 5.81 -24.60
N ALA A 134 -18.24 5.49 -25.24
CA ALA A 134 -18.19 4.84 -26.54
C ALA A 134 -18.78 3.41 -26.51
N SER A 135 -18.57 2.67 -25.44
CA SER A 135 -19.17 1.34 -25.25
C SER A 135 -20.69 1.41 -25.13
N LEU A 136 -21.22 2.39 -24.40
CA LEU A 136 -22.66 2.63 -24.33
C LEU A 136 -23.24 3.05 -25.69
N ALA A 137 -22.56 3.93 -26.42
CA ALA A 137 -22.95 4.33 -27.77
C ALA A 137 -22.96 3.13 -28.73
N SER A 138 -22.01 2.20 -28.62
CA SER A 138 -21.96 0.98 -29.44
C SER A 138 -23.12 0.03 -29.17
N LEU A 139 -23.60 -0.05 -27.92
CA LEU A 139 -24.80 -0.82 -27.57
C LEU A 139 -26.08 -0.22 -28.20
N VAL A 140 -26.21 1.10 -28.21
CA VAL A 140 -27.31 1.81 -28.84
C VAL A 140 -27.29 1.56 -30.38
N LEU A 141 -26.14 1.69 -31.01
CA LEU A 141 -25.95 1.42 -32.43
C LEU A 141 -26.25 -0.04 -32.79
N ALA A 142 -25.81 -1.00 -31.96
CA ALA A 142 -26.13 -2.42 -32.17
C ALA A 142 -27.63 -2.69 -32.06
N GLY A 143 -28.31 -2.07 -31.08
CA GLY A 143 -29.77 -2.15 -30.97
C GLY A 143 -30.50 -1.55 -32.17
N ALA A 144 -30.08 -0.40 -32.67
CA ALA A 144 -30.62 0.23 -33.86
C ALA A 144 -30.40 -0.65 -35.12
N ALA A 145 -29.23 -1.23 -35.29
CA ALA A 145 -28.88 -2.11 -36.39
C ALA A 145 -29.77 -3.39 -36.38
N ALA A 146 -30.04 -3.97 -35.18
CA ALA A 146 -30.94 -5.07 -35.04
C ALA A 146 -32.38 -4.69 -35.40
N ALA A 147 -32.86 -3.53 -34.98
CA ALA A 147 -34.21 -3.05 -35.25
C ALA A 147 -34.44 -2.80 -36.74
N VAL A 148 -33.44 -2.22 -37.44
CA VAL A 148 -33.52 -1.92 -38.87
C VAL A 148 -33.39 -3.19 -39.73
N SER A 149 -32.49 -4.11 -39.36
CA SER A 149 -32.26 -5.33 -40.13
C SER A 149 -33.20 -6.49 -39.79
N GLY A 150 -33.93 -6.42 -38.66
CA GLY A 150 -34.71 -7.52 -38.13
C GLY A 150 -33.87 -8.73 -37.67
N ARG A 151 -32.55 -8.57 -37.59
CA ARG A 151 -31.61 -9.68 -37.34
C ARG A 151 -30.73 -9.39 -36.13
N GLY A 152 -30.80 -10.27 -35.13
CA GLY A 152 -29.99 -10.15 -33.89
C GLY A 152 -28.49 -10.40 -34.09
N ASP A 153 -28.10 -11.19 -35.10
CA ASP A 153 -26.69 -11.45 -35.43
C ASP A 153 -25.96 -10.20 -35.95
N VAL A 154 -26.69 -9.29 -36.62
CA VAL A 154 -26.13 -7.98 -37.02
C VAL A 154 -25.80 -7.12 -35.82
N ALA A 155 -26.64 -7.11 -34.79
CA ALA A 155 -26.35 -6.41 -33.54
C ALA A 155 -25.08 -6.95 -32.85
N VAL A 156 -24.96 -8.29 -32.78
CA VAL A 156 -23.78 -8.95 -32.21
C VAL A 156 -22.53 -8.61 -33.02
N ALA A 157 -22.58 -8.60 -34.34
CA ALA A 157 -21.46 -8.26 -35.21
C ALA A 157 -20.99 -6.80 -35.01
N VAL A 158 -21.94 -5.84 -34.93
CA VAL A 158 -21.64 -4.42 -34.67
C VAL A 158 -21.02 -4.24 -33.28
N MET A 159 -21.56 -4.91 -32.27
CA MET A 159 -21.06 -4.82 -30.91
C MET A 159 -19.65 -5.39 -30.78
N LEU A 160 -19.39 -6.59 -31.31
CA LEU A 160 -18.06 -7.23 -31.27
C LEU A 160 -17.03 -6.45 -32.08
N GLY A 161 -17.38 -5.94 -33.25
CA GLY A 161 -16.50 -5.13 -34.09
C GLY A 161 -16.12 -3.81 -33.41
N SER A 162 -17.06 -3.10 -32.81
CA SER A 162 -16.80 -1.83 -32.09
C SER A 162 -15.98 -2.06 -30.83
N GLN A 163 -16.28 -3.08 -30.02
CA GLN A 163 -15.49 -3.41 -28.82
C GLN A 163 -14.06 -3.82 -29.16
N SER A 164 -13.85 -4.63 -30.21
CA SER A 164 -12.53 -5.01 -30.68
C SER A 164 -11.71 -3.79 -31.10
N SER A 165 -12.31 -2.85 -31.85
CA SER A 165 -11.65 -1.61 -32.25
C SER A 165 -11.31 -0.70 -31.06
N LEU A 166 -12.23 -0.55 -30.10
CA LEU A 166 -11.99 0.23 -28.87
C LEU A 166 -10.84 -0.37 -28.06
N LEU A 167 -10.83 -1.69 -27.88
CA LEU A 167 -9.77 -2.39 -27.16
C LEU A 167 -8.42 -2.27 -27.86
N SER A 168 -8.38 -2.45 -29.19
CA SER A 168 -7.16 -2.30 -29.98
C SER A 168 -6.57 -0.90 -29.87
N ASN A 169 -7.39 0.14 -29.99
CA ASN A 169 -6.97 1.53 -29.84
C ASN A 169 -6.49 1.82 -28.41
N TYR A 170 -7.13 1.23 -27.39
CA TYR A 170 -6.70 1.36 -26.01
C TYR A 170 -5.35 0.71 -25.76
N MET A 171 -5.13 -0.50 -26.28
CA MET A 171 -3.86 -1.21 -26.14
C MET A 171 -2.72 -0.49 -26.87
N ALA A 172 -2.95 0.03 -28.08
CA ALA A 172 -1.96 0.82 -28.80
C ALA A 172 -1.57 2.09 -28.04
N TYR A 173 -2.56 2.77 -27.45
CA TYR A 173 -2.31 3.93 -26.59
C TYR A 173 -1.49 3.57 -25.34
N ARG A 174 -1.78 2.46 -24.71
CA ARG A 174 -1.01 1.95 -23.55
C ARG A 174 0.45 1.71 -23.90
N VAL A 175 0.73 1.08 -25.05
CA VAL A 175 2.10 0.84 -25.51
C VAL A 175 2.89 2.15 -25.69
N GLU A 176 2.25 3.20 -26.21
CA GLU A 176 2.90 4.52 -26.36
C GLU A 176 3.17 5.18 -25.00
N GLU A 177 2.25 5.08 -24.05
CA GLU A 177 2.47 5.58 -22.69
C GLU A 177 3.65 4.87 -22.01
N GLU A 178 3.75 3.55 -22.16
CA GLU A 178 4.86 2.75 -21.63
C GLU A 178 6.20 3.17 -22.24
N ARG A 179 6.22 3.39 -23.56
CA ARG A 179 7.43 3.87 -24.27
C ARG A 179 7.84 5.26 -23.78
N SER A 180 6.88 6.15 -23.59
CA SER A 180 7.14 7.49 -23.04
C SER A 180 7.67 7.42 -21.61
N ALA A 181 7.15 6.51 -20.78
CA ALA A 181 7.63 6.29 -19.42
C ALA A 181 9.06 5.72 -19.40
N ASP A 182 9.39 4.78 -20.30
CA ASP A 182 10.75 4.24 -20.44
C ASP A 182 11.75 5.32 -20.87
N ASP A 183 11.41 6.15 -21.83
CA ASP A 183 12.27 7.26 -22.27
C ASP A 183 12.51 8.27 -21.13
N ALA A 184 11.45 8.63 -20.39
CA ALA A 184 11.56 9.48 -19.22
C ALA A 184 12.44 8.83 -18.13
N ALA A 185 12.27 7.52 -17.87
CA ALA A 185 13.08 6.79 -16.92
C ALA A 185 14.57 6.81 -17.28
N VAL A 186 14.91 6.53 -18.53
CA VAL A 186 16.30 6.58 -19.04
C VAL A 186 16.89 7.97 -18.85
N LYS A 187 16.15 9.03 -19.21
CA LYS A 187 16.60 10.42 -19.05
C LYS A 187 16.82 10.78 -17.56
N LEU A 188 15.92 10.33 -16.66
CA LEU A 188 16.07 10.56 -15.23
C LEU A 188 17.31 9.85 -14.68
N LEU A 189 17.51 8.58 -15.04
CA LEU A 189 18.66 7.80 -14.61
C LEU A 189 19.98 8.42 -15.14
N TYR A 190 20.02 8.84 -16.40
CA TYR A 190 21.19 9.52 -16.98
C TYR A 190 21.52 10.84 -16.26
N LYS A 191 20.50 11.67 -15.95
CA LYS A 191 20.70 12.91 -15.18
C LYS A 191 21.27 12.61 -13.78
N ARG A 192 20.99 11.42 -13.25
CA ARG A 192 21.51 10.93 -11.97
C ARG A 192 22.87 10.19 -12.10
N GLN A 193 23.44 10.14 -13.29
CA GLN A 193 24.67 9.42 -13.58
C GLN A 193 24.59 7.92 -13.22
N THR A 194 23.41 7.33 -13.42
CA THR A 194 23.14 5.91 -13.16
C THR A 194 22.73 5.21 -14.44
N SER A 195 23.20 3.98 -14.63
CA SER A 195 22.85 3.15 -15.79
C SER A 195 21.38 2.69 -15.75
N PRO A 196 20.65 2.62 -16.88
CA PRO A 196 19.33 2.01 -16.93
C PRO A 196 19.36 0.47 -16.90
N GLN A 197 20.51 -0.14 -16.64
CA GLN A 197 20.70 -1.61 -16.58
C GLN A 197 19.73 -2.29 -15.60
N GLY A 198 19.45 -1.67 -14.44
CA GLY A 198 18.51 -2.21 -13.46
C GLY A 198 17.10 -2.35 -14.03
N LEU A 199 16.60 -1.32 -14.74
CA LEU A 199 15.29 -1.38 -15.39
C LEU A 199 15.24 -2.48 -16.47
N LEU A 200 16.27 -2.57 -17.29
CA LEU A 200 16.39 -3.64 -18.31
C LEU A 200 16.37 -5.03 -17.68
N GLN A 201 17.15 -5.25 -16.62
CA GLN A 201 17.21 -6.53 -15.92
C GLN A 201 15.83 -6.89 -15.33
N PHE A 202 15.15 -5.93 -14.74
CA PHE A 202 13.82 -6.13 -14.18
C PHE A 202 12.79 -6.49 -15.26
N MET A 203 12.78 -5.79 -16.39
CA MET A 203 11.91 -6.12 -17.53
C MET A 203 12.18 -7.53 -18.10
N LYS A 204 13.44 -7.90 -18.27
CA LYS A 204 13.80 -9.27 -18.71
C LYS A 204 13.34 -10.33 -17.70
N LYS A 205 13.38 -10.03 -16.39
CA LYS A 205 12.88 -10.91 -15.35
C LYS A 205 11.37 -11.13 -15.46
N ILE A 206 10.58 -10.06 -15.69
CA ILE A 206 9.14 -10.15 -15.91
C ILE A 206 8.85 -10.96 -17.17
N GLN A 207 9.54 -10.68 -18.26
CA GLN A 207 9.36 -11.40 -19.52
C GLN A 207 9.61 -12.90 -19.37
N LYS A 208 10.69 -13.27 -18.65
CA LYS A 208 10.99 -14.67 -18.33
C LYS A 208 9.92 -15.32 -17.45
N GLN A 209 9.42 -14.62 -16.44
CA GLN A 209 8.37 -15.13 -15.55
C GLN A 209 7.08 -15.40 -16.32
N ASN A 210 6.66 -14.47 -17.21
CA ASN A 210 5.46 -14.67 -18.02
C ASN A 210 5.60 -15.86 -18.98
N ALA A 211 6.78 -16.04 -19.58
CA ALA A 211 7.04 -17.18 -20.46
C ALA A 211 6.96 -18.54 -19.70
N LEU A 212 7.23 -18.57 -18.39
CA LEU A 212 7.16 -19.76 -17.56
C LEU A 212 5.75 -20.05 -17.04
N ASN A 213 4.94 -19.01 -16.78
CA ASN A 213 3.61 -19.15 -16.19
C ASN A 213 2.48 -19.45 -17.22
N GLY A 214 2.79 -19.48 -18.52
CA GLY A 214 1.82 -19.76 -19.56
C GLY A 214 0.73 -18.69 -19.71
N ILE A 215 -0.55 -19.07 -19.54
CA ILE A 215 -1.72 -18.21 -19.78
C ILE A 215 -1.94 -17.16 -18.64
N GLU A 216 -1.37 -17.36 -17.45
CA GLU A 216 -1.48 -16.39 -16.35
C GLU A 216 -0.43 -15.29 -16.51
N GLU A 217 -0.85 -14.18 -17.15
CA GLU A 217 -0.06 -12.95 -17.21
C GLU A 217 0.12 -12.36 -15.80
N SER A 218 1.36 -11.95 -15.46
CA SER A 218 1.59 -11.24 -14.20
C SER A 218 0.82 -9.92 -14.18
N ASP A 219 0.38 -9.47 -13.00
CA ASP A 219 -0.34 -8.20 -12.83
C ASP A 219 0.45 -7.01 -13.40
N TYR A 220 1.79 -7.03 -13.28
CA TYR A 220 2.65 -6.03 -13.90
C TYR A 220 2.53 -6.04 -15.43
N PHE A 221 2.52 -7.21 -16.08
CA PHE A 221 2.38 -7.29 -17.52
C PHE A 221 1.04 -6.75 -18.02
N ARG A 222 -0.03 -6.98 -17.24
CA ARG A 222 -1.37 -6.44 -17.54
C ARG A 222 -1.42 -4.93 -17.42
N THR A 223 -0.72 -4.35 -16.45
CA THR A 223 -0.65 -2.90 -16.22
C THR A 223 0.44 -2.23 -17.07
N HIS A 224 1.55 -2.93 -17.33
CA HIS A 224 2.74 -2.45 -18.06
C HIS A 224 3.20 -3.48 -19.10
N PRO A 225 2.59 -3.55 -20.28
CA PRO A 225 2.94 -4.54 -21.32
C PRO A 225 4.43 -4.48 -21.69
N VAL A 226 5.16 -5.59 -21.43
CA VAL A 226 6.59 -5.69 -21.75
C VAL A 226 6.76 -6.21 -23.17
N THR A 227 6.86 -5.30 -24.12
CA THR A 227 7.06 -5.65 -25.54
C THR A 227 8.56 -5.86 -25.86
N SER A 228 8.84 -6.63 -26.92
CA SER A 228 10.22 -6.79 -27.41
C SER A 228 10.85 -5.46 -27.87
N GLU A 229 10.03 -4.50 -28.29
CA GLU A 229 10.48 -3.16 -28.67
C GLU A 229 11.00 -2.38 -27.47
N ARG A 230 10.28 -2.40 -26.33
CA ARG A 230 10.71 -1.76 -25.08
C ARG A 230 12.02 -2.36 -24.58
N VAL A 231 12.15 -3.69 -24.60
CA VAL A 231 13.41 -4.36 -24.21
C VAL A 231 14.56 -3.94 -25.12
N ARG A 232 14.39 -3.91 -26.45
CA ARG A 232 15.42 -3.43 -27.38
C ARG A 232 15.79 -1.96 -27.17
N PHE A 233 14.82 -1.10 -26.90
CA PHE A 233 15.07 0.30 -26.55
C PHE A 233 15.97 0.41 -25.30
N LEU A 234 15.66 -0.31 -24.24
CA LEU A 234 16.47 -0.31 -23.03
C LEU A 234 17.85 -0.94 -23.23
N GLU A 235 17.97 -2.01 -24.04
CA GLU A 235 19.27 -2.60 -24.40
C GLU A 235 20.16 -1.57 -25.11
N GLN A 236 19.59 -0.80 -26.01
CA GLN A 236 20.31 0.27 -26.70
C GLN A 236 20.72 1.39 -25.72
N ALA A 237 19.82 1.82 -24.85
CA ALA A 237 20.11 2.82 -23.81
C ALA A 237 21.23 2.35 -22.88
N VAL A 238 21.21 1.10 -22.43
CA VAL A 238 22.28 0.52 -21.62
C VAL A 238 23.61 0.50 -22.36
N LYS A 239 23.63 0.08 -23.64
CA LYS A 239 24.85 0.04 -24.45
C LYS A 239 25.46 1.42 -24.66
N GLN A 240 24.63 2.46 -24.73
CA GLN A 240 25.06 3.85 -24.93
C GLN A 240 25.38 4.57 -23.61
N SER A 241 25.04 3.96 -22.46
CA SER A 241 25.23 4.58 -21.14
C SER A 241 26.71 4.67 -20.79
N PRO A 242 27.21 5.88 -20.47
CA PRO A 242 28.55 6.03 -19.88
C PRO A 242 28.60 5.73 -18.38
N TYR A 243 27.43 5.42 -17.77
CA TYR A 243 27.27 5.28 -16.34
C TYR A 243 27.19 3.81 -15.90
N HIS A 244 27.56 3.57 -14.65
CA HIS A 244 27.46 2.26 -13.99
C HIS A 244 26.22 2.15 -13.11
N GLN A 245 25.98 0.95 -12.60
CA GLN A 245 24.98 0.68 -11.57
C GLN A 245 25.44 1.28 -10.22
N ASP A 246 24.46 1.68 -9.39
CA ASP A 246 24.71 2.20 -8.04
C ASP A 246 24.37 1.14 -6.98
N HIS A 247 25.39 0.49 -6.46
CA HIS A 247 25.25 -0.57 -5.45
C HIS A 247 25.31 -0.05 -4.01
N SER A 248 25.30 1.26 -3.79
CA SER A 248 25.48 1.88 -2.47
C SER A 248 24.44 1.47 -1.43
N LEU A 249 23.20 1.15 -1.85
CA LEU A 249 22.11 0.74 -0.99
C LEU A 249 21.84 -0.78 -1.01
N ASP A 250 22.64 -1.59 -1.68
CA ASP A 250 22.36 -3.03 -1.83
C ASP A 250 22.36 -3.77 -0.49
N ASN A 251 23.24 -3.44 0.44
CA ASN A 251 23.23 -4.04 1.78
C ASN A 251 21.94 -3.74 2.54
N GLU A 252 21.45 -2.48 2.48
CA GLU A 252 20.15 -2.11 3.05
C GLU A 252 19.02 -2.87 2.36
N PHE A 253 19.08 -2.95 1.04
CA PHE A 253 18.08 -3.68 0.25
C PHE A 253 18.01 -5.16 0.63
N GLN A 254 19.13 -5.85 0.73
CA GLN A 254 19.17 -7.26 1.15
C GLN A 254 18.61 -7.43 2.57
N ARG A 255 18.86 -6.49 3.47
CA ARG A 255 18.34 -6.52 4.84
C ARG A 255 16.81 -6.35 4.88
N ILE A 256 16.25 -5.34 4.18
CA ILE A 256 14.78 -5.16 4.12
C ILE A 256 14.10 -6.34 3.41
N LYS A 257 14.73 -6.88 2.37
CA LYS A 257 14.24 -8.06 1.66
C LYS A 257 14.18 -9.28 2.57
N ALA A 258 15.20 -9.47 3.41
CA ALA A 258 15.25 -10.52 4.42
C ALA A 258 14.14 -10.31 5.47
N LYS A 259 13.99 -9.10 6.02
CA LYS A 259 12.94 -8.73 6.97
C LYS A 259 11.55 -9.02 6.41
N LEU A 260 11.23 -8.48 5.23
CA LEU A 260 9.93 -8.71 4.56
C LEU A 260 9.67 -10.19 4.32
N TYR A 261 10.67 -10.94 3.85
CA TYR A 261 10.51 -12.38 3.62
C TYR A 261 10.10 -13.11 4.89
N VAL A 262 10.78 -12.86 6.01
CA VAL A 262 10.51 -13.55 7.28
C VAL A 262 9.13 -13.20 7.84
N PHE A 263 8.72 -11.93 7.78
CA PHE A 263 7.39 -11.54 8.27
C PHE A 263 6.25 -12.11 7.42
N LEU A 264 6.49 -12.30 6.12
CA LEU A 264 5.48 -12.82 5.18
C LEU A 264 5.49 -14.35 5.03
N GLN A 265 6.51 -15.04 5.52
CA GLN A 265 6.64 -16.48 5.42
C GLN A 265 6.72 -17.18 6.78
N GLU A 266 6.48 -18.49 6.79
CA GLU A 266 6.67 -19.31 7.98
C GLU A 266 8.16 -19.43 8.35
N PRO A 267 8.51 -19.54 9.66
CA PRO A 267 9.90 -19.64 10.10
C PRO A 267 10.71 -20.76 9.45
N ALA A 268 10.08 -21.90 9.16
CA ALA A 268 10.75 -23.03 8.48
C ALA A 268 11.25 -22.65 7.08
N GLN A 269 10.49 -21.87 6.33
CA GLN A 269 10.89 -21.37 5.01
C GLN A 269 12.04 -20.36 5.13
N THR A 270 12.06 -19.59 6.22
CA THR A 270 13.17 -18.66 6.49
C THR A 270 14.48 -19.37 6.66
N PHE A 271 14.55 -20.44 7.48
CA PHE A 271 15.79 -21.20 7.67
C PHE A 271 16.23 -21.98 6.43
N LYS A 272 15.30 -22.32 5.54
CA LYS A 272 15.63 -22.89 4.24
C LYS A 272 16.29 -21.87 3.31
N ARG A 273 15.79 -20.61 3.29
CA ARG A 273 16.31 -19.52 2.44
C ARG A 273 17.57 -18.87 3.01
N TYR A 274 17.62 -18.72 4.31
CA TYR A 274 18.69 -18.11 5.09
C TYR A 274 19.19 -19.15 6.11
N PRO A 275 19.93 -20.17 5.67
CA PRO A 275 20.41 -21.24 6.56
C PRO A 275 21.43 -20.69 7.57
N PRO A 276 21.64 -21.39 8.72
CA PRO A 276 22.63 -20.97 9.71
C PRO A 276 24.07 -20.85 9.19
N SER A 277 24.38 -21.48 8.05
CA SER A 277 25.66 -21.36 7.35
C SER A 277 25.84 -20.01 6.62
N ASP A 278 24.73 -19.31 6.33
CA ASP A 278 24.79 -17.95 5.77
C ASP A 278 25.00 -16.95 6.92
N THR A 279 26.21 -16.38 6.98
CA THR A 279 26.65 -15.45 8.02
C THR A 279 26.52 -13.99 7.63
N SER A 280 25.91 -13.68 6.48
CA SER A 280 25.65 -12.30 6.06
C SER A 280 24.75 -11.58 7.08
N ILE A 281 24.87 -10.27 7.18
CA ILE A 281 24.03 -9.44 8.06
C ILE A 281 22.55 -9.68 7.78
N ALA A 282 22.17 -9.69 6.51
CA ALA A 282 20.78 -9.92 6.09
C ALA A 282 20.26 -11.30 6.54
N ALA A 283 21.06 -12.36 6.39
CA ALA A 283 20.69 -13.70 6.81
C ALA A 283 20.59 -13.82 8.34
N ARG A 284 21.56 -13.30 9.08
CA ARG A 284 21.53 -13.30 10.56
C ARG A 284 20.34 -12.49 11.09
N TYR A 285 20.00 -11.37 10.45
CA TYR A 285 18.79 -10.60 10.78
C TYR A 285 17.52 -11.38 10.52
N ALA A 286 17.41 -12.04 9.35
CA ALA A 286 16.30 -12.95 9.06
C ALA A 286 16.18 -14.07 10.09
N GLN A 287 17.28 -14.70 10.46
CA GLN A 287 17.31 -15.78 11.46
C GLN A 287 16.88 -15.27 12.85
N ALA A 288 17.32 -14.07 13.25
CA ALA A 288 16.91 -13.45 14.51
C ALA A 288 15.38 -13.21 14.54
N ILE A 289 14.80 -12.67 13.47
CA ILE A 289 13.35 -12.48 13.34
C ILE A 289 12.63 -13.84 13.32
N ALA A 290 13.17 -14.86 12.66
CA ALA A 290 12.57 -16.19 12.63
C ALA A 290 12.53 -16.83 14.04
N TYR A 291 13.60 -16.71 14.84
CA TYR A 291 13.62 -17.14 16.23
C TYR A 291 12.63 -16.32 17.09
N PHE A 292 12.51 -15.03 16.85
CA PHE A 292 11.51 -14.19 17.50
C PHE A 292 10.08 -14.70 17.21
N LYS A 293 9.74 -14.96 15.95
CA LYS A 293 8.44 -15.53 15.55
C LYS A 293 8.17 -16.91 16.17
N GLN A 294 9.23 -17.67 16.47
CA GLN A 294 9.14 -18.95 17.19
C GLN A 294 9.09 -18.79 18.73
N LEU A 295 9.01 -17.56 19.24
CA LEU A 295 9.08 -17.23 20.66
C LEU A 295 10.39 -17.69 21.33
N ASN A 296 11.44 -17.95 20.56
CA ASN A 296 12.77 -18.29 21.04
C ASN A 296 13.57 -17.01 21.29
N PHE A 297 13.08 -16.23 22.26
CA PHE A 297 13.60 -14.90 22.57
C PHE A 297 15.09 -14.91 22.94
N GLY A 298 15.55 -15.94 23.64
CA GLY A 298 16.95 -16.06 24.02
C GLY A 298 17.90 -16.16 22.82
N LYS A 299 17.54 -16.95 21.79
CA LYS A 299 18.33 -17.01 20.55
C LYS A 299 18.20 -15.70 19.75
N ALA A 300 16.99 -15.17 19.63
CA ALA A 300 16.76 -13.92 18.91
C ALA A 300 17.59 -12.76 19.51
N LEU A 301 17.58 -12.59 20.84
CA LEU A 301 18.36 -11.56 21.54
C LEU A 301 19.86 -11.71 21.32
N ARG A 302 20.40 -12.93 21.46
CA ARG A 302 21.85 -13.14 21.24
C ARG A 302 22.29 -12.76 19.82
N MET A 303 21.46 -13.09 18.80
CA MET A 303 21.76 -12.75 17.41
C MET A 303 21.67 -11.25 17.15
N ILE A 304 20.62 -10.61 17.67
CA ILE A 304 20.44 -9.16 17.47
C ILE A 304 21.46 -8.33 18.26
N ASP A 305 21.92 -8.84 19.43
CA ASP A 305 22.99 -8.21 20.18
C ASP A 305 24.34 -8.24 19.42
N ALA A 306 24.64 -9.37 18.77
CA ALA A 306 25.82 -9.49 17.91
C ALA A 306 25.74 -8.52 16.72
N LEU A 307 24.57 -8.43 16.05
CA LEU A 307 24.35 -7.49 14.94
C LEU A 307 24.45 -6.03 15.41
N SER A 308 23.91 -5.71 16.59
CA SER A 308 23.97 -4.36 17.16
C SER A 308 25.38 -3.96 17.59
N ALA A 309 26.23 -4.93 17.93
CA ALA A 309 27.64 -4.68 18.23
C ALA A 309 28.46 -4.45 16.96
N GLU A 310 28.11 -5.12 15.87
CA GLU A 310 28.74 -4.97 14.55
C GLU A 310 28.34 -3.65 13.85
N GLU A 311 27.04 -3.30 13.90
CA GLU A 311 26.48 -2.05 13.35
C GLU A 311 25.79 -1.25 14.46
N PRO A 312 26.51 -0.55 15.34
CA PRO A 312 25.94 0.13 16.50
C PRO A 312 25.03 1.33 16.15
N ASP A 313 25.16 1.85 14.95
CA ASP A 313 24.37 2.97 14.44
C ASP A 313 23.15 2.52 13.63
N ASN A 314 22.88 1.21 13.55
CA ASN A 314 21.71 0.67 12.89
C ASN A 314 20.49 0.68 13.82
N PRO A 315 19.51 1.57 13.64
CA PRO A 315 18.37 1.70 14.55
C PRO A 315 17.46 0.47 14.54
N TYR A 316 17.38 -0.25 13.42
CA TYR A 316 16.43 -1.35 13.22
C TYR A 316 16.79 -2.61 14.00
N PHE A 317 18.05 -2.79 14.37
CA PHE A 317 18.43 -3.85 15.29
C PHE A 317 17.94 -3.58 16.71
N TYR A 318 18.00 -2.31 17.15
CA TYR A 318 17.42 -1.90 18.43
C TYR A 318 15.88 -1.91 18.41
N GLU A 319 15.25 -1.65 17.26
CA GLU A 319 13.81 -1.83 17.06
C GLU A 319 13.40 -3.29 17.30
N LEU A 320 14.05 -4.25 16.62
CA LEU A 320 13.75 -5.67 16.82
C LEU A 320 14.03 -6.10 18.27
N LYS A 321 15.11 -5.65 18.87
CA LYS A 321 15.42 -5.89 20.28
C LYS A 321 14.31 -5.39 21.20
N ALA A 322 13.80 -4.18 20.94
CA ALA A 322 12.71 -3.60 21.68
C ALA A 322 11.39 -4.39 21.52
N GLN A 323 11.07 -4.82 20.30
CA GLN A 323 9.92 -5.68 20.03
C GLN A 323 10.01 -7.01 20.80
N ILE A 324 11.18 -7.65 20.82
CA ILE A 324 11.40 -8.87 21.59
C ILE A 324 11.14 -8.63 23.09
N TYR A 325 11.64 -7.52 23.64
CA TYR A 325 11.40 -7.17 25.05
C TYR A 325 9.93 -6.85 25.35
N MET A 326 9.20 -6.22 24.41
CA MET A 326 7.75 -6.00 24.52
C MET A 326 7.00 -7.33 24.64
N GLU A 327 7.30 -8.29 23.78
CA GLU A 327 6.67 -9.62 23.79
C GLU A 327 7.03 -10.44 25.04
N GLN A 328 8.19 -10.21 25.63
CA GLN A 328 8.58 -10.81 26.91
C GLN A 328 7.93 -10.13 28.14
N GLY A 329 7.23 -9.01 27.96
CA GLY A 329 6.73 -8.18 29.07
C GLY A 329 7.84 -7.39 29.79
N ASN A 330 9.06 -7.35 29.27
CA ASN A 330 10.17 -6.56 29.82
C ASN A 330 10.09 -5.10 29.34
N LEU A 331 9.06 -4.40 29.80
CA LEU A 331 8.69 -3.07 29.30
C LEU A 331 9.78 -2.00 29.55
N LYS A 332 10.57 -2.13 30.63
CA LYS A 332 11.68 -1.20 30.89
C LYS A 332 12.78 -1.36 29.85
N ALA A 333 13.22 -2.59 29.59
CA ALA A 333 14.23 -2.85 28.55
C ALA A 333 13.73 -2.47 27.16
N ALA A 334 12.45 -2.68 26.85
CA ALA A 334 11.83 -2.25 25.60
C ALA A 334 11.88 -0.72 25.42
N LYS A 335 11.46 0.04 26.45
CA LYS A 335 11.55 1.52 26.48
C LYS A 335 12.99 2.02 26.24
N GLU A 336 13.98 1.40 26.88
CA GLU A 336 15.39 1.75 26.72
C GLU A 336 15.89 1.47 25.30
N ALA A 337 15.57 0.30 24.74
CA ALA A 337 15.94 -0.07 23.38
C ALA A 337 15.30 0.86 22.34
N TYR A 338 13.99 1.13 22.42
CA TYR A 338 13.34 2.15 21.59
C TYR A 338 13.91 3.56 21.82
N GLY A 339 14.29 3.90 23.06
CA GLY A 339 14.98 5.16 23.35
C GLY A 339 16.28 5.31 22.58
N LYS A 340 17.04 4.21 22.39
CA LYS A 340 18.23 4.21 21.54
C LYS A 340 17.88 4.39 20.05
N VAL A 341 16.80 3.76 19.59
CA VAL A 341 16.26 3.98 18.23
C VAL A 341 15.99 5.46 17.99
N LEU A 342 15.30 6.14 18.91
CA LEU A 342 14.96 7.56 18.74
C LEU A 342 16.16 8.51 18.81
N LYS A 343 17.25 8.11 19.48
CA LYS A 343 18.51 8.86 19.43
C LYS A 343 19.16 8.78 18.05
N LEU A 344 19.10 7.63 17.41
CA LEU A 344 19.65 7.40 16.06
C LEU A 344 18.72 7.95 14.96
N ARG A 345 17.40 7.88 15.16
CA ARG A 345 16.38 8.29 14.21
C ARG A 345 15.27 9.09 14.90
N PRO A 346 15.55 10.35 15.25
CA PRO A 346 14.56 11.20 15.93
C PRO A 346 13.36 11.58 15.05
N ASP A 347 13.47 11.39 13.73
CA ASP A 347 12.48 11.69 12.70
C ASP A 347 11.59 10.47 12.30
N ALA A 348 11.84 9.29 12.88
CA ALA A 348 11.12 8.06 12.55
C ALA A 348 9.74 8.03 13.22
N ALA A 349 8.73 8.53 12.50
CA ALA A 349 7.38 8.73 13.05
C ALA A 349 6.74 7.43 13.57
N LEU A 350 6.92 6.28 12.89
CA LEU A 350 6.41 5.00 13.36
C LEU A 350 7.09 4.57 14.67
N LEU A 351 8.42 4.67 14.72
CA LEU A 351 9.18 4.24 15.90
C LEU A 351 8.99 5.18 17.11
N GLN A 352 8.57 6.44 16.87
CA GLN A 352 8.12 7.33 17.93
C GLN A 352 6.85 6.82 18.61
N VAL A 353 5.91 6.24 17.83
CA VAL A 353 4.68 5.63 18.36
C VAL A 353 5.01 4.38 19.18
N ASP A 354 5.90 3.52 18.67
CA ASP A 354 6.31 2.29 19.36
C ASP A 354 7.04 2.60 20.68
N TRP A 355 7.93 3.59 20.66
CA TRP A 355 8.56 4.08 21.88
C TRP A 355 7.55 4.61 22.89
N ALA A 356 6.57 5.40 22.44
CA ALA A 356 5.56 5.96 23.30
C ALA A 356 4.69 4.87 23.95
N GLN A 357 4.38 3.79 23.21
CA GLN A 357 3.66 2.63 23.71
C GLN A 357 4.44 1.97 24.87
N ALA A 358 5.74 1.69 24.66
CA ALA A 358 6.58 1.11 25.69
C ALA A 358 6.76 2.06 26.89
N ALA A 359 6.85 3.36 26.65
CA ALA A 359 7.03 4.37 27.70
C ALA A 359 5.77 4.55 28.55
N LEU A 360 4.57 4.51 27.96
CA LEU A 360 3.30 4.57 28.70
C LEU A 360 3.08 3.33 29.57
N ALA A 361 3.54 2.19 29.14
CA ALA A 361 3.34 0.93 29.81
C ALA A 361 4.15 0.77 31.13
N VAL A 362 5.12 1.63 31.40
CA VAL A 362 5.98 1.56 32.62
C VAL A 362 5.62 2.61 33.67
N SER A 363 4.40 3.09 33.70
CA SER A 363 3.90 4.09 34.66
C SER A 363 4.80 5.34 34.69
N PRO A 364 4.79 6.15 33.64
CA PRO A 364 5.67 7.29 33.49
C PRO A 364 5.38 8.38 34.53
N SER A 365 6.42 9.09 34.95
CA SER A 365 6.32 10.30 35.76
C SER A 365 5.63 11.45 35.00
N PRO A 366 5.13 12.50 35.68
CA PRO A 366 4.53 13.66 35.00
C PRO A 366 5.46 14.35 33.99
N ALA A 367 6.76 14.35 34.25
CA ALA A 367 7.75 14.89 33.32
C ALA A 367 7.90 14.01 32.06
N GLU A 368 7.91 12.69 32.25
CA GLU A 368 7.92 11.73 31.12
C GLU A 368 6.63 11.79 30.30
N LEU A 369 5.45 11.94 30.92
CA LEU A 369 4.18 12.12 30.22
C LEU A 369 4.22 13.33 29.29
N LYS A 370 4.75 14.47 29.74
CA LYS A 370 4.94 15.65 28.87
C LYS A 370 5.83 15.35 27.68
N ASN A 371 6.92 14.61 27.87
CA ASN A 371 7.78 14.18 26.77
C ASN A 371 7.09 13.21 25.81
N ILE A 372 6.35 12.22 26.32
CA ILE A 372 5.57 11.28 25.50
C ILE A 372 4.55 12.03 24.63
N ILE A 373 3.82 12.98 25.24
CA ILE A 373 2.86 13.84 24.53
C ILE A 373 3.56 14.63 23.40
N ALA A 374 4.73 15.22 23.68
CA ALA A 374 5.49 15.97 22.69
C ALA A 374 5.96 15.08 21.53
N VAL A 375 6.48 13.89 21.82
CA VAL A 375 6.92 12.91 20.80
C VAL A 375 5.74 12.45 19.95
N LEU A 376 4.60 12.07 20.56
CA LEU A 376 3.41 11.65 19.83
C LEU A 376 2.82 12.76 18.95
N ASN A 377 2.78 14.00 19.44
CA ASN A 377 2.33 15.13 18.62
C ASN A 377 3.24 15.33 17.40
N ARG A 378 4.57 15.21 17.55
CA ARG A 378 5.53 15.30 16.44
C ARG A 378 5.32 14.16 15.44
N SER A 379 5.17 12.93 15.92
CA SER A 379 4.87 11.77 15.08
C SER A 379 3.60 11.97 14.26
N LEU A 380 2.51 12.41 14.91
CA LEU A 380 1.21 12.62 14.27
C LEU A 380 1.18 13.77 13.28
N GLN A 381 2.03 14.81 13.46
CA GLN A 381 2.22 15.86 12.46
C GLN A 381 2.90 15.35 11.20
N GLN A 382 3.85 14.43 11.35
CA GLN A 382 4.57 13.83 10.22
C GLN A 382 3.75 12.72 9.56
N ARG A 383 3.15 11.85 10.37
CA ARG A 383 2.39 10.68 9.92
C ARG A 383 1.22 10.38 10.86
N PRO A 384 0.01 10.89 10.54
CA PRO A 384 -1.17 10.58 11.33
C PRO A 384 -1.49 9.07 11.32
N SER A 385 -1.58 8.44 12.50
CA SER A 385 -1.90 7.03 12.66
C SER A 385 -2.97 6.83 13.75
N ALA A 386 -3.80 5.79 13.62
CA ALA A 386 -4.80 5.47 14.63
C ALA A 386 -4.14 5.16 15.99
N MET A 387 -3.09 4.31 15.99
CA MET A 387 -2.35 3.97 17.21
C MET A 387 -1.73 5.20 17.88
N GLY A 388 -1.12 6.11 17.10
CA GLY A 388 -0.57 7.36 17.63
C GLY A 388 -1.61 8.21 18.34
N TRP A 389 -2.83 8.33 17.78
CA TRP A 389 -3.93 9.04 18.41
C TRP A 389 -4.46 8.35 19.66
N LEU A 390 -4.56 7.01 19.65
CA LEU A 390 -4.95 6.24 20.82
C LEU A 390 -3.97 6.46 21.99
N LEU A 391 -2.67 6.33 21.73
CA LEU A 391 -1.63 6.53 22.75
C LEU A 391 -1.59 7.99 23.23
N LEU A 392 -1.81 8.96 22.33
CA LEU A 392 -1.90 10.37 22.71
C LEU A 392 -3.08 10.65 23.61
N SER A 393 -4.25 10.02 23.36
CA SER A 393 -5.40 10.08 24.25
C SER A 393 -5.06 9.56 25.64
N GLN A 394 -4.43 8.38 25.73
CA GLN A 394 -4.00 7.78 27.01
C GLN A 394 -2.97 8.67 27.74
N ALA A 395 -2.00 9.24 27.02
CA ALA A 395 -1.01 10.13 27.60
C ALA A 395 -1.62 11.41 28.15
N TYR A 396 -2.58 12.01 27.46
CA TYR A 396 -3.31 13.18 27.95
C TYR A 396 -4.18 12.86 29.17
N ASP A 397 -4.85 11.70 29.16
CA ASP A 397 -5.68 11.28 30.28
C ASP A 397 -4.84 11.05 31.54
N GLN A 398 -3.74 10.29 31.45
CA GLN A 398 -2.81 10.10 32.57
C GLN A 398 -2.20 11.41 33.07
N ASN A 399 -2.07 12.43 32.18
CA ASN A 399 -1.57 13.78 32.55
C ASN A 399 -2.68 14.73 33.02
N GLY A 400 -3.93 14.26 33.22
CA GLY A 400 -5.07 15.05 33.70
C GLY A 400 -5.65 16.03 32.66
N GLN A 401 -5.25 15.94 31.41
CA GLN A 401 -5.66 16.85 30.33
C GLN A 401 -6.91 16.31 29.60
N THR A 402 -8.03 16.17 30.30
CA THR A 402 -9.21 15.42 29.84
C THR A 402 -9.82 15.93 28.53
N ALA A 403 -9.83 17.26 28.25
CA ALA A 403 -10.34 17.79 26.98
C ALA A 403 -9.45 17.39 25.79
N TYR A 404 -8.14 17.37 25.98
CA TYR A 404 -7.19 16.90 24.98
C TYR A 404 -7.27 15.37 24.77
N ALA A 405 -7.51 14.61 25.86
CA ALA A 405 -7.72 13.18 25.79
C ALA A 405 -8.93 12.81 24.92
N GLU A 406 -10.06 13.47 25.16
CA GLU A 406 -11.29 13.30 24.37
C GLU A 406 -11.10 13.70 22.89
N TYR A 407 -10.39 14.80 22.62
CA TYR A 407 -10.05 15.19 21.26
C TYR A 407 -9.21 14.11 20.55
N ALA A 408 -8.16 13.62 21.19
CA ALA A 408 -7.31 12.56 20.64
C ALA A 408 -8.08 11.25 20.44
N ALA A 409 -8.99 10.89 21.39
CA ALA A 409 -9.88 9.75 21.25
C ALA A 409 -10.85 9.91 20.05
N ALA A 410 -11.37 11.12 19.82
CA ALA A 410 -12.24 11.41 18.68
C ALA A 410 -11.50 11.27 17.34
N GLU A 411 -10.26 11.75 17.25
CA GLU A 411 -9.40 11.57 16.08
C GLU A 411 -9.06 10.08 15.83
N TYR A 412 -8.85 9.29 16.89
CA TYR A 412 -8.70 7.83 16.80
C TYR A 412 -9.98 7.18 16.25
N SER A 413 -11.14 7.47 16.89
CA SER A 413 -12.42 6.87 16.52
C SER A 413 -12.80 7.16 15.07
N LEU A 414 -12.54 8.39 14.59
CA LEU A 414 -12.78 8.73 13.19
C LEU A 414 -11.92 7.90 12.23
N ARG A 415 -10.66 7.64 12.57
CA ARG A 415 -9.74 6.84 11.73
C ARG A 415 -10.09 5.38 11.65
N ILE A 416 -10.71 4.83 12.69
CA ILE A 416 -11.19 3.44 12.66
C ILE A 416 -12.62 3.32 12.10
N GLY A 417 -13.19 4.40 11.55
CA GLY A 417 -14.53 4.41 10.93
C GLY A 417 -15.69 4.56 11.93
N ALA A 418 -15.41 4.74 13.24
CA ALA A 418 -16.42 4.93 14.28
C ALA A 418 -16.85 6.39 14.40
N ALA A 419 -17.43 6.95 13.34
CA ALA A 419 -17.71 8.38 13.21
C ALA A 419 -18.73 8.90 14.23
N ASP A 420 -19.71 8.08 14.64
CA ASP A 420 -20.68 8.41 15.68
C ASP A 420 -20.02 8.55 17.07
N ILE A 421 -19.05 7.68 17.37
CA ILE A 421 -18.24 7.76 18.60
C ILE A 421 -17.35 9.00 18.56
N ALA A 422 -16.68 9.24 17.43
CA ALA A 422 -15.83 10.41 17.22
C ALA A 422 -16.59 11.70 17.47
N LYS A 423 -17.82 11.83 16.93
CA LYS A 423 -18.69 12.99 17.16
C LYS A 423 -18.98 13.21 18.63
N ARG A 424 -19.44 12.16 19.35
CA ARG A 424 -19.74 12.26 20.78
C ARG A 424 -18.52 12.68 21.61
N GLN A 425 -17.36 12.09 21.34
CA GLN A 425 -16.10 12.43 22.02
C GLN A 425 -15.69 13.89 21.76
N ALA A 426 -15.78 14.35 20.52
CA ALA A 426 -15.48 15.75 20.18
C ALA A 426 -16.43 16.74 20.89
N GLU A 427 -17.73 16.44 20.92
CA GLU A 427 -18.72 17.24 21.66
C GLU A 427 -18.47 17.20 23.17
N ASN A 428 -18.03 16.05 23.74
CA ASN A 428 -17.63 15.97 25.14
C ASN A 428 -16.43 16.86 25.45
N ALA A 429 -15.42 16.85 24.57
CA ALA A 429 -14.26 17.72 24.69
C ALA A 429 -14.66 19.22 24.70
N GLN A 430 -15.60 19.62 23.83
CA GLN A 430 -16.10 21.01 23.79
C GLN A 430 -16.77 21.42 25.11
N ARG A 431 -17.54 20.52 25.75
CA ARG A 431 -18.21 20.78 27.02
C ARG A 431 -17.24 20.98 28.20
N LYS A 432 -15.99 20.55 28.06
CA LYS A 432 -14.96 20.73 29.10
C LYS A 432 -14.22 22.07 29.03
N ASN A 433 -14.80 23.07 28.37
CA ASN A 433 -14.22 24.42 28.22
C ASN A 433 -12.74 24.40 27.76
N PRO A 434 -12.45 23.79 26.59
CA PRO A 434 -11.08 23.67 26.13
C PRO A 434 -10.46 25.04 25.82
N PRO A 435 -9.12 25.17 25.87
CA PRO A 435 -8.42 26.36 25.40
C PRO A 435 -8.77 26.66 23.92
N SER A 436 -8.67 27.94 23.53
CA SER A 436 -9.07 28.41 22.18
C SER A 436 -8.41 27.60 21.05
N ALA A 437 -7.13 27.28 21.19
CA ALA A 437 -6.40 26.47 20.20
C ALA A 437 -6.97 25.06 20.03
N LEU A 438 -7.45 24.41 21.12
CA LEU A 438 -8.08 23.11 21.04
C LEU A 438 -9.51 23.21 20.50
N ARG A 439 -10.22 24.29 20.81
CA ARG A 439 -11.58 24.56 20.30
C ARG A 439 -11.57 24.63 18.77
N LEU A 440 -10.62 25.32 18.17
CA LEU A 440 -10.47 25.38 16.71
C LEU A 440 -10.27 24.00 16.09
N LYS A 441 -9.45 23.13 16.71
CA LYS A 441 -9.24 21.74 16.25
C LYS A 441 -10.51 20.90 16.37
N LEU A 442 -11.28 21.08 17.42
CA LEU A 442 -12.55 20.38 17.62
C LEU A 442 -13.61 20.82 16.59
N ASP A 443 -13.69 22.11 16.31
CA ASP A 443 -14.61 22.63 15.29
C ASP A 443 -14.25 22.11 13.90
N ASP A 444 -12.96 22.02 13.58
CA ASP A 444 -12.48 21.41 12.34
C ASP A 444 -12.82 19.91 12.27
N LEU A 445 -12.58 19.18 13.35
CA LEU A 445 -12.90 17.75 13.44
C LEU A 445 -14.41 17.49 13.24
N LEU A 446 -15.26 18.25 13.92
CA LEU A 446 -16.71 18.13 13.79
C LEU A 446 -17.19 18.48 12.37
N ARG A 447 -16.58 19.49 11.73
CA ARG A 447 -16.85 19.83 10.32
C ARG A 447 -16.44 18.69 9.38
N ARG A 448 -15.24 18.07 9.58
CA ARG A 448 -14.82 16.90 8.81
C ARG A 448 -15.80 15.75 8.96
N ILE A 449 -16.22 15.42 10.19
CA ILE A 449 -17.20 14.38 10.46
C ILE A 449 -18.51 14.68 9.73
N LYS A 450 -19.04 15.91 9.83
CA LYS A 450 -20.28 16.32 9.18
C LYS A 450 -20.23 16.18 7.66
N ASN A 451 -19.10 16.57 7.05
CA ASN A 451 -18.94 16.55 5.59
C ASN A 451 -18.75 15.12 5.06
N THR A 452 -18.09 14.25 5.82
CA THR A 452 -17.81 12.86 5.41
C THR A 452 -18.99 11.92 5.69
N TYR A 453 -19.77 12.21 6.75
CA TYR A 453 -20.88 11.38 7.21
C TYR A 453 -22.15 12.24 7.45
N PRO A 454 -22.79 12.76 6.39
CA PRO A 454 -23.94 13.67 6.50
C PRO A 454 -25.11 13.05 7.26
N ASP A 455 -25.35 11.75 7.08
CA ASP A 455 -26.48 11.00 7.68
C ASP A 455 -26.41 10.92 9.21
N LEU A 456 -25.24 11.09 9.81
CA LEU A 456 -25.12 11.14 11.28
C LEU A 456 -25.82 12.33 11.93
N ASN A 457 -26.29 13.32 11.14
CA ASN A 457 -27.05 14.45 11.64
C ASN A 457 -28.57 14.24 11.58
N GLU A 458 -29.07 13.25 10.83
CA GLU A 458 -30.50 12.94 10.67
C GLU A 458 -31.05 11.99 11.75
N ILE A 459 -30.19 11.29 12.49
CA ILE A 459 -30.57 10.25 13.47
C ILE A 459 -30.81 10.84 14.87
N LYS A 460 -31.51 11.99 15.03
CA LYS A 460 -32.05 12.39 16.32
C LYS A 460 -33.29 13.26 16.23
N GLN A 461 -34.42 12.68 15.90
CA GLN A 461 -35.66 13.01 16.61
C GLN A 461 -36.30 11.70 17.05
N PRO A 462 -36.43 11.43 18.36
CA PRO A 462 -37.34 10.37 18.80
C PRO A 462 -38.72 10.79 18.31
N ARG A 463 -39.34 9.96 17.45
CA ARG A 463 -40.77 10.12 17.11
C ARG A 463 -41.50 10.24 18.45
N LYS A 464 -42.03 11.43 18.73
CA LYS A 464 -43.04 11.59 19.77
C LYS A 464 -44.17 10.67 19.36
N ARG A 465 -44.36 9.59 20.14
CA ARG A 465 -45.58 8.80 20.09
C ARG A 465 -46.69 9.74 20.54
N GLY A 466 -47.55 10.11 19.61
CA GLY A 466 -48.86 10.69 19.89
C GLY A 466 -49.82 9.57 20.26
#